data_ca1363705c577dc46946dee76b2d87e6
#
_entry.id   ca1363705c577dc46946dee76b2d87e6
#
_cell.length_a   1.000
_cell.length_b   1.000
_cell.length_c   1.000
_cell.angle_alpha   90.00
_cell.angle_beta   90.00
_cell.angle_gamma   90.00
#
_symmetry.space_group_name_H-M   'P 1'
#
loop_
_entity.id
_entity.type
_entity.pdbx_description
1 polymer ?
#
loop_
_entity_poly.entity_id
_entity_poly.type
_entity_poly.pdbx_seq_one_letter_code
_entity_poly.pdbx_strand_id
1 'polypeptide(L)' 'MNKLSTDKRNLLRYYAETARILHGSGRGVVHQHLLSMGYIEERTVNMQDSVIVVTQAGRRALGFRS' A
#
# COMPACT_ATOMS: atom_id res chain seq x y z
N MET A 1 -10.48 -16.34 -8.55
CA MET A 1 -10.72 -14.90 -8.45
C MET A 1 -9.99 -14.33 -7.25
N ASN A 2 -9.12 -13.38 -7.50
CA ASN A 2 -8.26 -12.85 -6.45
C ASN A 2 -8.91 -11.65 -5.79
N LYS A 3 -9.65 -11.92 -4.74
CA LYS A 3 -10.19 -10.84 -3.93
C LYS A 3 -9.27 -10.60 -2.75
N LEU A 4 -9.02 -9.36 -2.49
CA LEU A 4 -8.28 -8.98 -1.31
C LEU A 4 -9.13 -9.29 -0.07
N SER A 5 -8.48 -9.76 0.97
CA SER A 5 -9.16 -9.89 2.25
C SER A 5 -9.59 -8.51 2.74
N THR A 6 -10.52 -8.48 3.67
CA THR A 6 -11.01 -7.21 4.21
C THR A 6 -9.86 -6.37 4.78
N ASP A 7 -8.94 -7.00 5.50
CA ASP A 7 -7.82 -6.29 6.10
C ASP A 7 -6.92 -5.68 5.04
N LYS A 8 -6.60 -6.44 4.01
CA LYS A 8 -5.74 -5.95 2.93
C LYS A 8 -6.41 -4.82 2.18
N ARG A 9 -7.69 -4.96 1.90
CA ARG A 9 -8.45 -3.95 1.19
C ARG A 9 -8.53 -2.66 1.99
N ASN A 10 -8.81 -2.77 3.29
CA ASN A 10 -8.91 -1.60 4.15
C ASN A 10 -7.59 -0.84 4.21
N LEU A 11 -6.49 -1.55 4.36
CA LEU A 11 -5.19 -0.91 4.44
C LEU A 11 -4.82 -0.26 3.10
N LEU A 12 -5.07 -0.97 2.00
CA LEU A 12 -4.79 -0.44 0.67
C LEU A 12 -5.59 0.81 0.40
N ARG A 13 -6.87 0.78 0.77
CA ARG A 13 -7.74 1.95 0.61
C ARG A 13 -7.25 3.12 1.45
N TYR A 14 -6.83 2.84 2.67
CA TYR A 14 -6.29 3.88 3.54
C TYR A 14 -5.09 4.56 2.89
N TYR A 15 -4.19 3.78 2.32
CA TYR A 15 -3.02 4.33 1.64
C TYR A 15 -3.41 5.11 0.39
N ALA A 16 -4.46 4.68 -0.30
CA ALA A 16 -4.92 5.37 -1.51
C ALA A 16 -5.54 6.72 -1.20
N GLU A 17 -6.19 6.81 -0.04
CA GLU A 17 -6.87 8.05 0.35
C GLU A 17 -5.96 9.01 1.09
N THR A 18 -4.92 8.50 1.72
CA THR A 18 -4.04 9.30 2.57
C THR A 18 -2.59 8.98 2.24
N ALA A 19 -1.82 10.00 1.90
CA ALA A 19 -0.39 9.80 1.73
C ALA A 19 0.19 9.38 3.08
N ARG A 20 0.78 8.20 3.13
CA ARG A 20 1.28 7.64 4.36
C ARG A 20 2.80 7.69 4.40
N ILE A 21 3.33 8.19 5.50
CA ILE A 21 4.77 8.21 5.73
C ILE A 21 5.08 7.13 6.76
N LEU A 22 6.01 6.24 6.41
CA LEU A 22 6.51 5.23 7.31
C LEU A 22 7.81 5.69 7.92
N HIS A 23 7.90 5.58 9.24
CA HIS A 23 9.13 5.88 9.97
C HIS A 23 9.76 4.57 10.42
N GLY A 24 10.98 4.33 9.98
CA GLY A 24 11.71 3.16 10.42
C GLY A 24 11.12 1.87 9.85
N SER A 25 10.94 0.87 10.71
CA SER A 25 10.58 -0.48 10.30
C SER A 25 9.16 -0.88 10.70
N GLY A 26 8.26 0.07 10.82
CA GLY A 26 6.89 -0.20 11.27
C GLY A 26 5.98 -0.83 10.22
N ARG A 27 6.42 -1.92 9.61
CA ARG A 27 5.65 -2.60 8.57
C ARG A 27 4.96 -3.82 9.13
N GLY A 28 3.64 -3.87 8.98
CA GLY A 28 2.87 -5.04 9.37
C GLY A 28 2.84 -6.11 8.30
N VAL A 29 2.26 -7.25 8.64
CA VAL A 29 2.15 -8.38 7.71
C VAL A 29 1.33 -8.01 6.49
N VAL A 30 0.22 -7.32 6.69
CA VAL A 30 -0.66 -6.92 5.58
C VAL A 30 0.08 -5.97 4.63
N HIS A 31 0.84 -5.04 5.19
CA HIS A 31 1.65 -4.12 4.41
C HIS A 31 2.64 -4.87 3.53
N GLN A 32 3.33 -5.85 4.11
CA GLN A 32 4.31 -6.63 3.36
C GLN A 32 3.65 -7.44 2.25
N HIS A 33 2.45 -7.95 2.49
CA HIS A 33 1.71 -8.66 1.45
C HIS A 33 1.38 -7.74 0.29
N LEU A 34 0.94 -6.53 0.58
CA LEU A 34 0.62 -5.56 -0.48
C LEU A 34 1.84 -5.19 -1.30
N LEU A 35 2.98 -5.05 -0.65
CA LEU A 35 4.25 -4.81 -1.36
C LEU A 35 4.58 -5.98 -2.28
N SER A 36 4.45 -7.19 -1.76
CA SER A 36 4.76 -8.39 -2.51
C SER A 36 3.86 -8.55 -3.73
N MET A 37 2.61 -8.13 -3.61
CA MET A 37 1.65 -8.17 -4.72
C MET A 37 1.87 -7.06 -5.75
N GLY A 38 2.71 -6.08 -5.42
CA GLY A 38 2.93 -4.94 -6.30
C GLY A 38 1.80 -3.91 -6.26
N TYR A 39 0.99 -3.93 -5.22
CA TYR A 39 -0.12 -2.99 -5.09
C TYR A 39 0.29 -1.68 -4.47
N ILE A 40 1.40 -1.66 -3.72
CA ILE A 40 1.95 -0.45 -3.15
C ILE A 40 3.44 -0.42 -3.38
N GLU A 41 4.00 0.78 -3.30
CA GLU A 41 5.44 0.99 -3.37
C GLU A 41 5.87 1.87 -2.22
N GLU A 42 7.09 1.67 -1.77
CA GLU A 42 7.71 2.53 -0.79
C GLU A 42 8.76 3.37 -1.49
N ARG A 43 8.63 4.67 -1.38
CA ARG A 43 9.62 5.60 -1.94
C ARG A 43 10.37 6.25 -0.81
N THR A 44 11.68 6.09 -0.82
CA THR A 44 12.52 6.65 0.22
C THR A 44 12.57 8.16 0.08
N VAL A 45 12.21 8.85 1.15
CA VAL A 45 12.27 10.31 1.21
C VAL A 45 13.60 10.74 1.81
N ASN A 46 13.99 10.04 2.88
CA ASN A 46 15.28 10.26 3.52
C ASN A 46 15.72 8.95 4.17
N MET A 47 16.78 9.00 4.96
CA MET A 47 17.35 7.78 5.52
C MET A 47 16.41 7.02 6.45
N GLN A 48 15.42 7.69 7.01
CA GLN A 48 14.55 7.09 8.01
C GLN A 48 13.10 6.99 7.58
N ASP A 49 12.69 7.77 6.59
CA ASP A 49 11.30 7.88 6.22
C ASP A 49 11.07 7.41 4.80
N SER A 50 9.93 6.77 4.58
CA SER A 50 9.49 6.35 3.26
C SER A 50 8.04 6.75 3.08
N VAL A 51 7.68 7.10 1.85
CA VAL A 51 6.29 7.40 1.49
C VAL A 51 5.69 6.18 0.83
N ILE A 52 4.48 5.83 1.24
CA ILE A 52 3.74 4.73 0.64
C ILE A 52 2.89 5.27 -0.49
N VAL A 53 3.04 4.65 -1.66
CA VAL A 53 2.30 5.04 -2.85
C VAL A 53 1.54 3.83 -3.36
N VAL A 54 0.25 3.99 -3.65
CA VAL A 54 -0.55 2.92 -4.25
C VAL A 54 -0.27 2.90 -5.74
N THR A 55 0.08 1.73 -6.26
CA THR A 55 0.37 1.55 -7.67
C THR A 55 -0.92 1.51 -8.48
N GLN A 56 -0.78 1.52 -9.79
CA GLN A 56 -1.93 1.37 -10.67
C GLN A 56 -2.62 0.02 -10.43
N ALA A 57 -1.84 -1.04 -10.23
CA ALA A 57 -2.39 -2.36 -9.92
C ALA A 57 -3.18 -2.32 -8.61
N GLY A 58 -2.68 -1.59 -7.60
CA GLY A 58 -3.40 -1.45 -6.34
C GLY A 58 -4.71 -0.73 -6.50
N ARG A 59 -4.73 0.33 -7.31
CA ARG A 59 -5.97 1.07 -7.57
C ARG A 59 -7.00 0.21 -8.29
N ARG A 60 -6.55 -0.62 -9.22
CA ARG A 60 -7.44 -1.56 -9.90
C ARG A 60 -8.02 -2.58 -8.93
N ALA A 61 -7.20 -3.05 -8.00
CA ALA A 61 -7.66 -4.00 -7.00
C ALA A 61 -8.74 -3.42 -6.10
N LEU A 62 -8.71 -2.10 -5.89
CA LEU A 62 -9.74 -1.40 -5.13
C LEU A 62 -10.98 -1.09 -5.96
N GLY A 63 -10.91 -1.27 -7.28
CA GLY A 63 -12.00 -0.94 -8.17
C GLY A 63 -12.00 0.50 -8.66
N PHE A 64 -10.93 1.23 -8.43
CA PHE A 64 -10.82 2.60 -8.94
C PHE A 64 -10.62 2.55 -10.46
N ARG A 65 -11.28 3.45 -11.12
CA ARG A 65 -11.08 3.63 -12.55
C ARG A 65 -10.02 4.69 -12.77
N SER A 66 -9.09 4.39 -13.60
CA SER A 66 -8.04 5.35 -13.95
C SER A 66 -8.39 6.12 -15.22
#